data_bfb88652fd791547b7978aa4abed4584
#
_entry.id   bfb88652fd791547b7978aa4abed4584
#
_cell.length_a   1.000
_cell.length_b   1.000
_cell.length_c   1.000
_cell.angle_alpha   90.00
_cell.angle_beta   90.00
_cell.angle_gamma   90.00
#
_symmetry.space_group_name_H-M   'P 1'
#
loop_
_entity.id
_entity.type
_entity.pdbx_description
1 polymer ?
#
loop_
_entity_poly.entity_id
_entity_poly.type
_entity_poly.pdbx_seq_one_letter_code
_entity_poly.pdbx_strand_id
1 'polypeptide(L)'
;RLLTLDNADTEPMLTAEKQRMVIDWYVRWRITEPSQYIRNVGLDERAGAIQLSRVVRNALQEEINKRTVKELLSLKREAIMHDVKAEVLDKVKGAKPWGIDVVDVRITRADYVDAITESVYRRMEAERKRVANELRSTGGAEGEKIRADADRQREVTVANAYRDAQKIKGEGDAEAARLYADAFGRDAQFAQFYRSLEAYK
;
A
#
# COMPACT_ATOMS: atom_id res chain seq x y z
N ARG A 1 -42.03 5.77 20.95
CA ARG A 1 -41.49 4.41 20.81
C ARG A 1 -40.43 4.41 19.72
N LEU A 2 -39.31 3.72 19.92
CA LEU A 2 -38.28 3.52 18.93
C LEU A 2 -38.60 2.24 18.14
N LEU A 3 -38.62 2.35 16.84
CA LEU A 3 -38.91 1.26 15.91
C LEU A 3 -37.60 0.88 15.19
N THR A 4 -37.43 -0.41 14.91
CA THR A 4 -36.29 -0.91 14.13
C THR A 4 -36.83 -1.59 12.88
N LEU A 5 -36.25 -1.24 11.75
CA LEU A 5 -36.49 -1.88 10.47
C LEU A 5 -35.20 -2.56 10.06
N ASP A 6 -35.17 -3.87 10.10
CA ASP A 6 -34.08 -4.68 9.56
C ASP A 6 -34.43 -5.09 8.13
N ASN A 7 -33.49 -4.85 7.23
CA ASN A 7 -33.64 -5.29 5.85
C ASN A 7 -32.42 -6.13 5.46
N ALA A 8 -32.59 -7.44 5.41
CA ALA A 8 -31.66 -8.35 4.76
C ALA A 8 -32.02 -8.37 3.27
N ASP A 9 -31.51 -7.40 2.53
CA ASP A 9 -31.86 -7.25 1.12
C ASP A 9 -31.01 -8.23 0.30
N THR A 10 -31.69 -9.17 -0.33
CA THR A 10 -31.06 -10.17 -1.21
C THR A 10 -30.68 -9.60 -2.57
N GLU A 11 -31.13 -8.40 -2.91
CA GLU A 11 -30.79 -7.77 -4.19
C GLU A 11 -29.42 -7.07 -4.14
N PRO A 12 -28.48 -7.48 -5.02
CA PRO A 12 -27.15 -6.93 -5.00
C PRO A 12 -27.13 -5.46 -5.47
N MET A 13 -26.36 -4.63 -4.77
CA MET A 13 -26.09 -3.24 -5.11
C MET A 13 -24.78 -3.12 -5.90
N LEU A 14 -24.72 -2.16 -6.84
CA LEU A 14 -23.54 -1.89 -7.65
C LEU A 14 -22.68 -0.81 -7.02
N THR A 15 -21.36 -1.04 -6.99
CA THR A 15 -20.36 -0.03 -6.59
C THR A 15 -19.88 0.79 -7.79
N ALA A 16 -19.09 1.87 -7.54
CA ALA A 16 -18.43 2.66 -8.58
C ALA A 16 -17.57 1.79 -9.53
N GLU A 17 -17.03 0.70 -9.01
CA GLU A 17 -16.21 -0.27 -9.78
C GLU A 17 -17.06 -1.32 -10.52
N LYS A 18 -18.38 -1.14 -10.56
CA LYS A 18 -19.35 -2.09 -11.15
C LYS A 18 -19.32 -3.48 -10.51
N GLN A 19 -18.87 -3.57 -9.27
CA GLN A 19 -18.92 -4.81 -8.50
C GLN A 19 -20.28 -4.94 -7.83
N ARG A 20 -20.84 -6.16 -7.85
CA ARG A 20 -22.10 -6.49 -7.18
C ARG A 20 -21.85 -6.90 -5.74
N MET A 21 -22.48 -6.21 -4.80
CA MET A 21 -22.37 -6.50 -3.37
C MET A 21 -23.74 -6.70 -2.74
N VAL A 22 -23.84 -7.66 -1.85
CA VAL A 22 -25.00 -7.85 -0.98
C VAL A 22 -24.76 -7.04 0.29
N ILE A 23 -25.71 -6.18 0.64
CA ILE A 23 -25.59 -5.24 1.76
C ILE A 23 -26.82 -5.37 2.64
N ASP A 24 -26.57 -5.82 3.87
CA ASP A 24 -27.59 -5.87 4.91
C ASP A 24 -27.50 -4.57 5.73
N TRP A 25 -28.63 -4.00 6.05
CA TRP A 25 -28.70 -2.75 6.78
C TRP A 25 -29.91 -2.72 7.70
N TYR A 26 -29.84 -1.87 8.73
CA TYR A 26 -30.99 -1.57 9.56
C TYR A 26 -31.15 -0.05 9.76
N VAL A 27 -32.39 0.34 10.07
CA VAL A 27 -32.77 1.71 10.40
C VAL A 27 -33.50 1.74 11.71
N ARG A 28 -33.13 2.66 12.57
CA ARG A 28 -33.85 2.99 13.80
C ARG A 28 -34.55 4.33 13.60
N TRP A 29 -35.87 4.31 13.80
CA TRP A 29 -36.71 5.47 13.57
C TRP A 29 -37.79 5.58 14.62
N ARG A 30 -38.42 6.72 14.71
CA ARG A 30 -39.58 6.97 15.62
C ARG A 30 -40.56 7.92 14.96
N ILE A 31 -41.84 7.80 15.33
CA ILE A 31 -42.88 8.72 14.94
C ILE A 31 -42.85 9.88 15.95
N THR A 32 -42.58 11.09 15.45
CA THR A 32 -42.54 12.33 16.24
C THR A 32 -43.86 13.07 16.19
N GLU A 33 -44.53 13.07 15.02
CA GLU A 33 -45.76 13.76 14.77
C GLU A 33 -46.82 12.82 14.19
N PRO A 34 -47.62 12.15 15.04
CA PRO A 34 -48.59 11.15 14.59
C PRO A 34 -49.62 11.70 13.60
N SER A 35 -50.03 12.95 13.75
CA SER A 35 -51.02 13.58 12.86
C SER A 35 -50.47 13.80 11.44
N GLN A 36 -49.20 14.11 11.29
CA GLN A 36 -48.54 14.22 9.97
C GLN A 36 -48.30 12.81 9.37
N TYR A 37 -47.87 11.87 10.20
CA TYR A 37 -47.66 10.50 9.79
C TYR A 37 -48.92 9.89 9.17
N ILE A 38 -50.05 10.00 9.87
CA ILE A 38 -51.34 9.48 9.39
C ILE A 38 -51.76 10.09 8.07
N ARG A 39 -51.58 11.41 7.92
CA ARG A 39 -51.96 12.13 6.68
C ARG A 39 -51.09 11.78 5.48
N ASN A 40 -49.78 11.61 5.69
CA ASN A 40 -48.82 11.52 4.59
C ASN A 40 -48.33 10.08 4.32
N VAL A 41 -48.38 9.19 5.30
CA VAL A 41 -47.89 7.80 5.22
C VAL A 41 -49.01 6.79 5.38
N GLY A 42 -49.95 7.02 6.29
CA GLY A 42 -51.11 6.16 6.56
C GLY A 42 -51.21 5.74 8.01
N LEU A 43 -52.25 4.94 8.29
CA LEU A 43 -52.55 4.45 9.65
C LEU A 43 -51.68 3.27 10.04
N ASP A 44 -51.09 2.57 9.08
CA ASP A 44 -50.36 1.34 9.33
C ASP A 44 -48.86 1.59 9.47
N GLU A 45 -48.27 1.18 10.59
CA GLU A 45 -46.85 1.22 10.87
C GLU A 45 -46.03 0.42 9.82
N ARG A 46 -46.60 -0.70 9.32
CA ARG A 46 -45.97 -1.53 8.28
C ARG A 46 -45.85 -0.79 6.93
N ALA A 47 -46.90 -0.04 6.55
CA ALA A 47 -46.86 0.77 5.32
C ALA A 47 -45.75 1.82 5.39
N GLY A 48 -45.59 2.47 6.53
CA GLY A 48 -44.49 3.42 6.77
C GLY A 48 -43.10 2.76 6.73
N ALA A 49 -42.97 1.59 7.31
CA ALA A 49 -41.75 0.82 7.28
C ALA A 49 -41.36 0.43 5.83
N ILE A 50 -42.30 -0.01 5.01
CA ILE A 50 -42.07 -0.35 3.60
C ILE A 50 -41.64 0.90 2.77
N GLN A 51 -42.30 2.04 3.00
CA GLN A 51 -41.92 3.27 2.32
C GLN A 51 -40.55 3.74 2.76
N LEU A 52 -40.24 3.69 4.05
CA LEU A 52 -38.92 4.06 4.60
C LEU A 52 -37.81 3.12 4.05
N SER A 53 -38.06 1.82 3.98
CA SER A 53 -37.17 0.84 3.38
C SER A 53 -36.77 1.22 1.96
N ARG A 54 -37.73 1.63 1.12
CA ARG A 54 -37.46 2.07 -0.26
C ARG A 54 -36.58 3.34 -0.29
N VAL A 55 -36.89 4.30 0.56
CA VAL A 55 -36.11 5.55 0.63
C VAL A 55 -34.68 5.29 1.07
N VAL A 56 -34.49 4.50 2.11
CA VAL A 56 -33.16 4.12 2.61
C VAL A 56 -32.38 3.31 1.59
N ARG A 57 -33.02 2.36 0.93
CA ARG A 57 -32.39 1.57 -0.12
C ARG A 57 -31.92 2.42 -1.29
N ASN A 58 -32.76 3.36 -1.75
CA ASN A 58 -32.38 4.26 -2.84
C ASN A 58 -31.20 5.17 -2.45
N ALA A 59 -31.20 5.72 -1.23
CA ALA A 59 -30.11 6.51 -0.70
C ALA A 59 -28.81 5.69 -0.56
N LEU A 60 -28.92 4.46 -0.05
CA LEU A 60 -27.77 3.53 0.01
C LEU A 60 -27.23 3.24 -1.40
N GLN A 61 -28.09 2.90 -2.36
CA GLN A 61 -27.67 2.60 -3.73
C GLN A 61 -26.98 3.83 -4.38
N GLU A 62 -27.48 5.02 -4.14
CA GLU A 62 -26.90 6.26 -4.69
C GLU A 62 -25.52 6.53 -4.10
N GLU A 63 -25.34 6.39 -2.79
CA GLU A 63 -24.05 6.58 -2.15
C GLU A 63 -23.04 5.46 -2.48
N ILE A 64 -23.50 4.21 -2.56
CA ILE A 64 -22.65 3.07 -2.92
C ILE A 64 -22.15 3.15 -4.36
N ASN A 65 -22.99 3.63 -5.29
CA ASN A 65 -22.60 3.86 -6.68
C ASN A 65 -21.44 4.86 -6.84
N LYS A 66 -21.26 5.75 -5.87
CA LYS A 66 -20.17 6.76 -5.85
C LYS A 66 -18.89 6.26 -5.19
N ARG A 67 -18.94 5.10 -4.50
CA ARG A 67 -17.84 4.59 -3.65
C ARG A 67 -17.24 3.31 -4.20
N THR A 68 -15.96 3.09 -3.85
CA THR A 68 -15.27 1.85 -4.16
C THR A 68 -15.55 0.78 -3.10
N VAL A 69 -15.36 -0.50 -3.45
CA VAL A 69 -15.51 -1.60 -2.48
C VAL A 69 -14.56 -1.43 -1.29
N LYS A 70 -13.34 -0.94 -1.54
CA LYS A 70 -12.35 -0.70 -0.49
C LYS A 70 -12.82 0.35 0.53
N GLU A 71 -13.51 1.40 0.07
CA GLU A 71 -14.05 2.44 0.94
C GLU A 71 -15.22 1.90 1.77
N LEU A 72 -16.07 1.07 1.18
CA LEU A 72 -17.21 0.44 1.85
C LEU A 72 -16.77 -0.54 2.95
N LEU A 73 -15.66 -1.26 2.76
CA LEU A 73 -15.10 -2.22 3.72
C LEU A 73 -14.13 -1.59 4.74
N SER A 74 -13.78 -0.32 4.59
CA SER A 74 -12.82 0.40 5.43
C SER A 74 -13.48 1.24 6.52
N LEU A 75 -12.66 1.96 7.29
CA LEU A 75 -13.08 2.95 8.30
C LEU A 75 -13.94 4.10 7.74
N LYS A 76 -13.97 4.29 6.41
CA LYS A 76 -14.85 5.28 5.76
C LYS A 76 -16.34 4.88 5.77
N ARG A 77 -16.67 3.67 6.21
CA ARG A 77 -18.06 3.20 6.35
C ARG A 77 -18.91 4.14 7.22
N GLU A 78 -18.36 4.73 8.29
CA GLU A 78 -19.10 5.67 9.14
C GLU A 78 -19.48 6.96 8.40
N ALA A 79 -18.60 7.48 7.56
CA ALA A 79 -18.92 8.65 6.73
C ALA A 79 -20.04 8.33 5.73
N ILE A 80 -20.00 7.16 5.10
CA ILE A 80 -21.06 6.70 4.17
C ILE A 80 -22.40 6.60 4.91
N MET A 81 -22.43 6.03 6.11
CA MET A 81 -23.66 5.92 6.91
C MET A 81 -24.20 7.28 7.33
N HIS A 82 -23.30 8.25 7.62
CA HIS A 82 -23.69 9.61 7.93
C HIS A 82 -24.33 10.31 6.72
N ASP A 83 -23.72 10.18 5.52
CA ASP A 83 -24.22 10.76 4.29
C ASP A 83 -25.60 10.17 3.91
N VAL A 84 -25.73 8.84 3.97
CA VAL A 84 -27.01 8.14 3.75
C VAL A 84 -28.08 8.62 4.73
N LYS A 85 -27.74 8.76 6.03
CA LYS A 85 -28.69 9.26 7.03
C LYS A 85 -29.14 10.69 6.70
N ALA A 86 -28.22 11.55 6.32
CA ALA A 86 -28.52 12.93 5.94
C ALA A 86 -29.50 12.98 4.75
N GLU A 87 -29.25 12.18 3.72
CA GLU A 87 -30.09 12.09 2.51
C GLU A 87 -31.49 11.54 2.85
N VAL A 88 -31.56 10.49 3.69
CA VAL A 88 -32.85 9.93 4.14
C VAL A 88 -33.63 10.98 4.94
N LEU A 89 -32.98 11.72 5.84
CA LEU A 89 -33.60 12.79 6.61
C LEU A 89 -34.14 13.91 5.74
N ASP A 90 -33.41 14.28 4.71
CA ASP A 90 -33.85 15.31 3.74
C ASP A 90 -35.11 14.85 2.97
N LYS A 91 -35.12 13.60 2.50
CA LYS A 91 -36.28 13.03 1.80
C LYS A 91 -37.49 12.89 2.71
N VAL A 92 -37.32 12.53 3.98
CA VAL A 92 -38.39 12.33 4.96
C VAL A 92 -38.95 13.65 5.49
N LYS A 93 -38.11 14.70 5.58
CA LYS A 93 -38.49 16.06 6.04
C LYS A 93 -38.82 17.03 4.89
N GLY A 94 -38.72 16.58 3.64
CA GLY A 94 -38.91 17.39 2.43
C GLY A 94 -40.33 17.99 2.28
N ALA A 95 -40.78 18.21 1.05
CA ALA A 95 -42.03 18.92 0.71
C ALA A 95 -43.31 18.32 1.35
N LYS A 96 -43.30 17.00 1.68
CA LYS A 96 -44.36 16.32 2.41
C LYS A 96 -43.73 15.58 3.61
N PRO A 97 -43.59 16.24 4.75
CA PRO A 97 -42.92 15.63 5.91
C PRO A 97 -43.74 14.47 6.44
N TRP A 98 -43.04 13.36 6.73
CA TRP A 98 -43.70 12.13 7.19
C TRP A 98 -44.03 12.11 8.69
N GLY A 99 -43.55 13.12 9.43
CA GLY A 99 -43.73 13.15 10.89
C GLY A 99 -42.92 12.08 11.63
N ILE A 100 -41.85 11.61 11.04
CA ILE A 100 -40.90 10.66 11.60
C ILE A 100 -39.53 11.25 11.76
N ASP A 101 -38.76 10.70 12.67
CA ASP A 101 -37.36 11.03 12.89
C ASP A 101 -36.51 9.76 12.73
N VAL A 102 -35.49 9.82 11.88
CA VAL A 102 -34.55 8.74 11.66
C VAL A 102 -33.35 8.91 12.59
N VAL A 103 -33.31 8.03 13.60
CA VAL A 103 -32.29 8.12 14.68
C VAL A 103 -30.95 7.61 14.18
N ASP A 104 -30.93 6.45 13.49
CA ASP A 104 -29.71 5.80 13.05
C ASP A 104 -29.95 4.95 11.79
N VAL A 105 -28.95 4.92 10.91
CA VAL A 105 -28.89 4.06 9.72
C VAL A 105 -27.54 3.36 9.74
N ARG A 106 -27.54 2.03 9.73
CA ARG A 106 -26.28 1.27 9.73
C ARG A 106 -26.27 0.12 8.75
N ILE A 107 -25.12 -0.06 8.12
CA ILE A 107 -24.79 -1.24 7.32
C ILE A 107 -24.25 -2.30 8.29
N THR A 108 -24.95 -3.44 8.35
CA THR A 108 -24.57 -4.58 9.20
C THR A 108 -23.56 -5.47 8.50
N ARG A 109 -23.81 -5.75 7.22
CA ARG A 109 -23.03 -6.68 6.41
C ARG A 109 -22.83 -6.09 5.01
N ALA A 110 -21.65 -6.30 4.44
CA ALA A 110 -21.35 -5.96 3.07
C ALA A 110 -20.40 -7.02 2.50
N ASP A 111 -20.91 -7.85 1.60
CA ASP A 111 -20.20 -8.97 1.01
C ASP A 111 -20.34 -8.97 -0.51
N TYR A 112 -19.39 -9.61 -1.19
CA TYR A 112 -19.56 -9.92 -2.61
C TYR A 112 -20.66 -10.96 -2.81
N VAL A 113 -21.29 -10.92 -3.97
CA VAL A 113 -22.19 -12.01 -4.39
C VAL A 113 -21.38 -13.31 -4.50
N ASP A 114 -21.88 -14.39 -3.94
CA ASP A 114 -21.18 -15.70 -3.85
C ASP A 114 -20.61 -16.16 -5.20
N ALA A 115 -21.33 -15.95 -6.30
CA ALA A 115 -20.94 -16.35 -7.64
C ALA A 115 -19.60 -15.72 -8.13
N ILE A 116 -19.19 -14.60 -7.59
CA ILE A 116 -17.96 -13.89 -8.00
C ILE A 116 -16.86 -13.84 -6.94
N THR A 117 -17.19 -14.22 -5.71
CA THR A 117 -16.29 -14.14 -4.54
C THR A 117 -14.98 -14.86 -4.80
N GLU A 118 -15.03 -16.12 -5.25
CA GLU A 118 -13.84 -16.94 -5.54
C GLU A 118 -12.94 -16.30 -6.63
N SER A 119 -13.53 -15.78 -7.70
CA SER A 119 -12.77 -15.16 -8.79
C SER A 119 -12.10 -13.85 -8.36
N VAL A 120 -12.76 -13.08 -7.48
CA VAL A 120 -12.19 -11.86 -6.90
C VAL A 120 -11.02 -12.19 -5.98
N TYR A 121 -11.14 -13.17 -5.10
CA TYR A 121 -10.05 -13.60 -4.22
C TYR A 121 -8.84 -14.11 -5.00
N ARG A 122 -9.03 -14.95 -6.02
CA ARG A 122 -7.95 -15.41 -6.89
C ARG A 122 -7.24 -14.26 -7.60
N ARG A 123 -7.98 -13.26 -8.08
CA ARG A 123 -7.38 -12.07 -8.69
C ARG A 123 -6.58 -11.25 -7.68
N MET A 124 -7.11 -11.04 -6.46
CA MET A 124 -6.40 -10.34 -5.39
C MET A 124 -5.12 -11.07 -4.99
N GLU A 125 -5.16 -12.40 -4.88
CA GLU A 125 -3.99 -13.24 -4.59
C GLU A 125 -2.93 -13.12 -5.69
N ALA A 126 -3.34 -13.23 -6.96
CA ALA A 126 -2.45 -13.09 -8.10
C ALA A 126 -1.78 -11.70 -8.14
N GLU A 127 -2.55 -10.64 -7.90
CA GLU A 127 -2.02 -9.27 -7.82
C GLU A 127 -1.02 -9.10 -6.68
N ARG A 128 -1.32 -9.64 -5.49
CA ARG A 128 -0.40 -9.62 -4.34
C ARG A 128 0.89 -10.38 -4.62
N LYS A 129 0.79 -11.55 -5.27
CA LYS A 129 1.97 -12.33 -5.71
C LYS A 129 2.79 -11.56 -6.75
N ARG A 130 2.14 -10.88 -7.71
CA ARG A 130 2.82 -10.05 -8.70
C ARG A 130 3.63 -8.93 -8.05
N VAL A 131 3.00 -8.15 -7.16
CA VAL A 131 3.67 -7.06 -6.43
C VAL A 131 4.83 -7.58 -5.57
N ALA A 132 4.63 -8.69 -4.87
CA ALA A 132 5.68 -9.29 -4.06
C ALA A 132 6.88 -9.76 -4.91
N ASN A 133 6.64 -10.35 -6.07
CA ASN A 133 7.70 -10.78 -6.99
C ASN A 133 8.44 -9.57 -7.60
N GLU A 134 7.72 -8.52 -7.97
CA GLU A 134 8.31 -7.27 -8.47
C GLU A 134 9.23 -6.64 -7.42
N LEU A 135 8.78 -6.53 -6.18
CA LEU A 135 9.59 -5.99 -5.08
C LEU A 135 10.84 -6.85 -4.79
N ARG A 136 10.70 -8.19 -4.82
CA ARG A 136 11.85 -9.10 -4.65
C ARG A 136 12.84 -8.98 -5.78
N SER A 137 12.36 -8.91 -7.03
CA SER A 137 13.21 -8.76 -8.21
C SER A 137 13.97 -7.43 -8.19
N THR A 138 13.27 -6.33 -7.88
CA THR A 138 13.88 -5.00 -7.75
C THR A 138 14.92 -4.96 -6.62
N GLY A 139 14.56 -5.51 -5.45
CA GLY A 139 15.48 -5.60 -4.32
C GLY A 139 16.71 -6.48 -4.61
N GLY A 140 16.53 -7.59 -5.34
CA GLY A 140 17.62 -8.44 -5.79
C GLY A 140 18.56 -7.72 -6.75
N ALA A 141 18.01 -7.03 -7.75
CA ALA A 141 18.80 -6.27 -8.72
C ALA A 141 19.58 -5.12 -8.06
N GLU A 142 18.97 -4.39 -7.13
CA GLU A 142 19.63 -3.34 -6.39
C GLU A 142 20.74 -3.87 -5.46
N GLY A 143 20.48 -5.01 -4.79
CA GLY A 143 21.48 -5.69 -3.98
C GLY A 143 22.69 -6.15 -4.80
N GLU A 144 22.48 -6.67 -6.00
CA GLU A 144 23.55 -7.10 -6.92
C GLU A 144 24.37 -5.92 -7.42
N LYS A 145 23.71 -4.81 -7.74
CA LYS A 145 24.39 -3.56 -8.12
C LYS A 145 25.30 -3.02 -7.00
N ILE A 146 24.79 -3.02 -5.76
CA ILE A 146 25.59 -2.56 -4.61
C ILE A 146 26.82 -3.46 -4.41
N ARG A 147 26.67 -4.78 -4.53
CA ARG A 147 27.79 -5.72 -4.43
C ARG A 147 28.82 -5.50 -5.52
N ALA A 148 28.37 -5.39 -6.78
CA ALA A 148 29.27 -5.14 -7.91
C ALA A 148 30.05 -3.83 -7.77
N ASP A 149 29.40 -2.75 -7.29
CA ASP A 149 30.07 -1.49 -7.02
C ASP A 149 31.09 -1.60 -5.88
N ALA A 150 30.78 -2.31 -4.81
CA ALA A 150 31.69 -2.54 -3.71
C ALA A 150 32.92 -3.38 -4.14
N ASP A 151 32.70 -4.45 -4.92
CA ASP A 151 33.78 -5.27 -5.46
C ASP A 151 34.69 -4.47 -6.40
N ARG A 152 34.11 -3.66 -7.27
CA ARG A 152 34.86 -2.75 -8.13
C ARG A 152 35.71 -1.76 -7.33
N GLN A 153 35.14 -1.15 -6.29
CA GLN A 153 35.87 -0.20 -5.42
C GLN A 153 37.01 -0.89 -4.67
N ARG A 154 36.77 -2.11 -4.17
CA ARG A 154 37.80 -2.93 -3.54
C ARG A 154 38.96 -3.22 -4.50
N GLU A 155 38.66 -3.64 -5.73
CA GLU A 155 39.68 -3.97 -6.75
C GLU A 155 40.52 -2.74 -7.11
N VAL A 156 39.87 -1.59 -7.31
CA VAL A 156 40.56 -0.31 -7.57
C VAL A 156 41.45 0.08 -6.40
N THR A 157 40.97 -0.07 -5.17
CA THR A 157 41.74 0.27 -3.97
C THR A 157 42.98 -0.62 -3.84
N VAL A 158 42.85 -1.94 -4.03
CA VAL A 158 43.96 -2.90 -3.99
C VAL A 158 44.98 -2.63 -5.10
N ALA A 159 44.50 -2.38 -6.34
CA ALA A 159 45.36 -2.06 -7.46
C ALA A 159 46.16 -0.76 -7.23
N ASN A 160 45.54 0.27 -6.70
CA ASN A 160 46.21 1.52 -6.36
C ASN A 160 47.27 1.31 -5.26
N ALA A 161 46.92 0.59 -4.19
CA ALA A 161 47.87 0.28 -3.13
C ALA A 161 49.08 -0.53 -3.63
N TYR A 162 48.83 -1.51 -4.52
CA TYR A 162 49.92 -2.27 -5.15
C TYR A 162 50.81 -1.38 -6.03
N ARG A 163 50.21 -0.52 -6.85
CA ARG A 163 50.95 0.45 -7.66
C ARG A 163 51.84 1.36 -6.78
N ASP A 164 51.29 1.89 -5.70
CA ASP A 164 51.99 2.80 -4.80
C ASP A 164 53.10 2.08 -4.07
N ALA A 165 52.91 0.83 -3.63
CA ALA A 165 53.93 -0.03 -3.06
C ALA A 165 55.08 -0.31 -4.04
N GLN A 166 54.76 -0.62 -5.31
CA GLN A 166 55.81 -0.85 -6.35
C GLN A 166 56.56 0.42 -6.66
N LYS A 167 55.90 1.58 -6.64
CA LYS A 167 56.57 2.89 -6.82
C LYS A 167 57.57 3.16 -5.71
N ILE A 168 57.15 3.03 -4.44
CA ILE A 168 58.02 3.22 -3.27
C ILE A 168 59.19 2.25 -3.30
N LYS A 169 58.95 0.97 -3.64
CA LYS A 169 60.00 -0.04 -3.79
C LYS A 169 60.98 0.35 -4.90
N GLY A 170 60.48 0.76 -6.08
CA GLY A 170 61.30 1.20 -7.19
C GLY A 170 62.16 2.45 -6.87
N GLU A 171 61.59 3.41 -6.12
CA GLU A 171 62.34 4.60 -5.64
C GLU A 171 63.43 4.19 -4.64
N GLY A 172 63.12 3.27 -3.71
CA GLY A 172 64.14 2.72 -2.79
C GLY A 172 65.26 1.96 -3.49
N ASP A 173 64.91 1.10 -4.44
CA ASP A 173 65.90 0.34 -5.24
C ASP A 173 66.79 1.29 -6.09
N ALA A 174 66.21 2.32 -6.68
CA ALA A 174 66.95 3.33 -7.45
C ALA A 174 67.91 4.14 -6.56
N GLU A 175 67.49 4.54 -5.35
CA GLU A 175 68.34 5.27 -4.41
C GLU A 175 69.47 4.37 -3.89
N ALA A 176 69.17 3.10 -3.58
CA ALA A 176 70.18 2.13 -3.19
C ALA A 176 71.21 1.93 -4.32
N ALA A 177 70.72 1.73 -5.56
CA ALA A 177 71.64 1.60 -6.72
C ALA A 177 72.51 2.84 -6.92
N ARG A 178 71.97 4.04 -6.71
CA ARG A 178 72.73 5.30 -6.79
C ARG A 178 73.80 5.34 -5.71
N LEU A 179 73.46 5.04 -4.46
CA LEU A 179 74.44 5.03 -3.36
C LEU A 179 75.55 3.99 -3.58
N TYR A 180 75.23 2.82 -4.07
CA TYR A 180 76.21 1.80 -4.44
C TYR A 180 77.14 2.28 -5.60
N ALA A 181 76.56 2.87 -6.63
CA ALA A 181 77.35 3.37 -7.77
C ALA A 181 78.31 4.49 -7.35
N ASP A 182 77.88 5.42 -6.49
CA ASP A 182 78.69 6.49 -5.95
C ASP A 182 79.83 5.97 -5.06
N ALA A 183 79.54 4.96 -4.21
CA ALA A 183 80.52 4.33 -3.33
C ALA A 183 81.57 3.52 -4.12
N PHE A 184 81.11 2.66 -5.03
CA PHE A 184 81.99 1.78 -5.80
C PHE A 184 82.74 2.51 -6.93
N GLY A 185 82.22 3.66 -7.43
CA GLY A 185 82.90 4.50 -8.40
C GLY A 185 84.11 5.16 -7.86
N ARG A 186 84.32 5.27 -6.55
CA ARG A 186 85.52 5.84 -5.91
C ARG A 186 86.70 4.86 -5.84
N ASP A 187 86.45 3.53 -5.82
CA ASP A 187 87.47 2.50 -5.87
C ASP A 187 86.99 1.29 -6.67
N ALA A 188 87.41 1.25 -7.95
CA ALA A 188 86.96 0.20 -8.90
C ALA A 188 87.54 -1.18 -8.54
N GLN A 189 88.70 -1.26 -7.88
CA GLN A 189 89.38 -2.52 -7.50
C GLN A 189 88.61 -3.16 -6.31
N PHE A 190 88.31 -2.31 -5.34
CA PHE A 190 87.50 -2.78 -4.19
C PHE A 190 86.08 -3.21 -4.63
N ALA A 191 85.48 -2.48 -5.56
CA ALA A 191 84.13 -2.85 -6.08
C ALA A 191 84.12 -4.24 -6.76
N GLN A 192 85.17 -4.54 -7.51
CA GLN A 192 85.33 -5.81 -8.19
C GLN A 192 85.57 -6.96 -7.22
N PHE A 193 86.36 -6.75 -6.18
CA PHE A 193 86.61 -7.69 -5.10
C PHE A 193 85.28 -7.99 -4.29
N TYR A 194 84.56 -6.95 -3.93
CA TYR A 194 83.28 -7.10 -3.20
C TYR A 194 82.24 -7.85 -4.00
N ARG A 195 82.07 -7.55 -5.31
CA ARG A 195 81.15 -8.31 -6.21
C ARG A 195 81.57 -9.79 -6.32
N SER A 196 82.84 -10.11 -6.35
CA SER A 196 83.31 -11.49 -6.42
C SER A 196 82.95 -12.25 -5.15
N LEU A 197 82.97 -11.63 -3.95
CA LEU A 197 82.55 -12.24 -2.68
C LEU A 197 81.04 -12.46 -2.61
N GLU A 198 80.24 -11.50 -3.16
CA GLU A 198 78.80 -11.62 -3.14
C GLU A 198 78.28 -12.68 -4.11
N ALA A 199 79.00 -12.95 -5.19
CA ALA A 199 78.64 -14.04 -6.12
C ALA A 199 78.94 -15.45 -5.56
N TYR A 200 79.62 -15.58 -4.44
CA TYR A 200 79.90 -16.83 -3.74
C TYR A 200 78.90 -17.08 -2.58
N LYS A 201 77.93 -16.18 -2.33
CA LYS A 201 76.85 -16.37 -1.38
C LYS A 201 75.59 -16.96 -2.05
#